data_9981cfa037c877123ea75f9ba57edc9d
#
_entry.id   9981cfa037c877123ea75f9ba57edc9d
#
_cell.length_a   1.000
_cell.length_b   1.000
_cell.length_c   1.000
_cell.angle_alpha   90.00
_cell.angle_beta   90.00
_cell.angle_gamma   90.00
#
_symmetry.space_group_name_H-M   'P 1'
#
loop_
_entity.id
_entity.type
_entity.pdbx_description
1 polymer ?
#
loop_
_entity_poly.entity_id
_entity_poly.type
_entity_poly.pdbx_seq_one_letter_code
_entity_poly.pdbx_strand_id
1 'polypeptide(L)'
;MNEHRKFSKRFHAIDLDPYGSPSIFLDSAVQSVIDGDTAVLCGNTPEACFNKYGSIPIKHKACHEIALRILLRSIDSHANRYGRYIVPILSVSIDFYVRCFVRIESGASVAKDSVTKLANIFSCSNCQCWSFQPLIKKTTNNSNSRFCPIHLKFNSLINLKEENKIKEPICSFCGCKAIHFGGPIYIAPIHDKIFVRKMLESLKKENNFSFGTIKRLVGVLTLVLEELNDEPLFYEFEQLMRIIKCSSTPKNTFVRSALLNAGFKCSGSHCGPQALKTDAPTEFLWDICREWAKKSNKNPNGIQKLNSVGLMLMNTESTRPVDFTLHKEAVPASKIENILRFQDNKGKNWGPKSKAKGSISSAKAGFGEEF
;
A
#
# COMPACT_ATOMS: atom_id res chain seq x y z
N MET A 1 -12.13 -14.82 -25.24
CA MET A 1 -11.79 -15.42 -23.94
C MET A 1 -12.68 -16.62 -23.60
N ASN A 2 -14.01 -16.53 -23.74
CA ASN A 2 -14.91 -17.64 -23.39
C ASN A 2 -14.64 -18.93 -24.18
N GLU A 3 -14.21 -18.83 -25.44
CA GLU A 3 -13.85 -19.97 -26.30
C GLU A 3 -12.56 -20.69 -25.86
N HIS A 4 -11.72 -20.04 -25.06
CA HIS A 4 -10.44 -20.53 -24.57
C HIS A 4 -10.50 -21.12 -23.14
N ARG A 5 -11.69 -21.50 -22.65
CA ARG A 5 -11.85 -22.14 -21.34
C ARG A 5 -11.33 -23.59 -21.30
N LYS A 6 -11.29 -24.29 -22.43
CA LYS A 6 -10.76 -25.65 -22.49
C LYS A 6 -9.24 -25.62 -22.29
N PHE A 7 -8.71 -26.58 -21.50
CA PHE A 7 -7.29 -26.64 -21.13
C PHE A 7 -6.34 -26.52 -22.33
N SER A 8 -6.64 -27.21 -23.42
CA SER A 8 -5.84 -27.21 -24.65
C SER A 8 -5.87 -25.91 -25.46
N LYS A 9 -6.80 -24.99 -25.13
CA LYS A 9 -6.96 -23.71 -25.82
C LYS A 9 -6.65 -22.51 -24.95
N ARG A 10 -6.11 -22.70 -23.75
CA ARG A 10 -5.78 -21.61 -22.82
C ARG A 10 -4.57 -20.84 -23.28
N PHE A 11 -4.61 -19.53 -23.05
CA PHE A 11 -3.44 -18.67 -23.21
C PHE A 11 -2.45 -18.91 -22.08
N HIS A 12 -1.15 -18.78 -22.38
CA HIS A 12 -0.09 -18.83 -21.37
C HIS A 12 -0.03 -17.54 -20.54
N ALA A 13 -0.35 -16.41 -21.17
CA ALA A 13 -0.44 -15.11 -20.54
C ALA A 13 -1.54 -14.28 -21.20
N ILE A 14 -2.19 -13.43 -20.45
CA ILE A 14 -3.20 -12.48 -20.93
C ILE A 14 -2.87 -11.13 -20.28
N ASP A 15 -2.72 -10.08 -21.08
CA ASP A 15 -2.60 -8.71 -20.63
C ASP A 15 -3.97 -8.02 -20.69
N LEU A 16 -4.39 -7.41 -19.58
CA LEU A 16 -5.60 -6.60 -19.50
C LEU A 16 -5.19 -5.16 -19.20
N ASP A 17 -5.21 -4.33 -20.22
CA ASP A 17 -4.92 -2.91 -20.17
C ASP A 17 -6.10 -2.10 -20.74
N PRO A 18 -7.29 -2.13 -20.10
CA PRO A 18 -8.45 -1.41 -20.56
C PRO A 18 -8.39 0.06 -20.16
N TYR A 19 -8.97 0.94 -20.97
CA TYR A 19 -9.33 2.28 -20.55
C TYR A 19 -10.40 2.19 -19.43
N GLY A 20 -9.99 2.37 -18.17
CA GLY A 20 -10.86 2.29 -17.00
C GLY A 20 -10.67 1.03 -16.18
N SER A 21 -11.77 0.33 -15.81
CA SER A 21 -11.72 -0.81 -14.90
C SER A 21 -11.60 -2.16 -15.62
N PRO A 22 -10.65 -3.02 -15.26
CA PRO A 22 -10.55 -4.37 -15.77
C PRO A 22 -11.59 -5.33 -15.18
N SER A 23 -12.40 -4.92 -14.21
CA SER A 23 -13.29 -5.80 -13.42
C SER A 23 -14.24 -6.64 -14.27
N ILE A 24 -14.73 -6.10 -15.39
CA ILE A 24 -15.64 -6.82 -16.31
C ILE A 24 -14.98 -7.99 -17.06
N PHE A 25 -13.63 -7.97 -17.15
CA PHE A 25 -12.86 -9.00 -17.86
C PHE A 25 -12.28 -10.07 -16.92
N LEU A 26 -12.34 -9.84 -15.59
CA LEU A 26 -11.68 -10.70 -14.61
C LEU A 26 -12.16 -12.15 -14.66
N ASP A 27 -13.46 -12.38 -14.78
CA ASP A 27 -14.02 -13.73 -14.88
C ASP A 27 -13.50 -14.52 -16.09
N SER A 28 -13.27 -13.83 -17.20
CA SER A 28 -12.79 -14.44 -18.43
C SER A 28 -11.28 -14.57 -18.49
N ALA A 29 -10.57 -13.77 -17.75
CA ALA A 29 -9.14 -13.55 -17.89
C ALA A 29 -8.32 -13.97 -16.66
N VAL A 30 -8.82 -14.87 -15.82
CA VAL A 30 -8.17 -15.34 -14.60
C VAL A 30 -6.77 -15.94 -14.83
N GLN A 31 -5.98 -15.36 -15.73
CA GLN A 31 -4.62 -15.77 -16.06
C GLN A 31 -3.74 -14.59 -16.53
N SER A 32 -3.86 -13.37 -15.93
CA SER A 32 -3.34 -12.19 -16.64
C SER A 32 -2.72 -11.12 -15.79
N VAL A 33 -1.98 -10.26 -16.46
CA VAL A 33 -1.56 -8.94 -15.98
C VAL A 33 -2.77 -8.00 -16.00
N ILE A 34 -2.97 -7.22 -14.93
CA ILE A 34 -4.14 -6.33 -14.80
C ILE A 34 -3.70 -4.94 -14.42
N ASP A 35 -4.19 -3.95 -15.18
CA ASP A 35 -4.09 -2.53 -14.86
C ASP A 35 -5.35 -2.06 -14.11
N GLY A 36 -5.20 -1.13 -13.16
CA GLY A 36 -6.27 -0.62 -12.31
C GLY A 36 -6.47 0.89 -12.45
N ASP A 37 -7.72 1.34 -12.32
CA ASP A 37 -8.08 2.76 -12.24
C ASP A 37 -7.67 3.33 -10.87
N THR A 38 -6.53 4.05 -10.83
CA THR A 38 -5.97 4.62 -9.60
C THR A 38 -6.89 5.63 -8.94
N ALA A 39 -7.66 6.42 -9.70
CA ALA A 39 -8.56 7.43 -9.13
C ALA A 39 -9.66 6.78 -8.27
N VAL A 40 -10.21 5.66 -8.74
CA VAL A 40 -11.23 4.88 -8.03
C VAL A 40 -10.61 4.13 -6.85
N LEU A 41 -9.49 3.47 -7.07
CA LEU A 41 -8.83 2.61 -6.07
C LEU A 41 -8.19 3.40 -4.92
N CYS A 42 -7.79 4.66 -5.14
CA CYS A 42 -7.18 5.53 -4.11
C CYS A 42 -8.20 6.32 -3.27
N GLY A 43 -9.50 6.04 -3.40
CA GLY A 43 -10.51 6.56 -2.49
C GLY A 43 -11.23 7.84 -2.91
N ASN A 44 -11.16 8.23 -4.20
CA ASN A 44 -11.92 9.38 -4.69
C ASN A 44 -13.41 9.07 -4.87
N THR A 45 -13.75 7.82 -5.22
CA THR A 45 -15.12 7.32 -5.44
C THR A 45 -15.26 5.94 -4.78
N PRO A 46 -15.46 5.87 -3.45
CA PRO A 46 -15.51 4.60 -2.71
C PRO A 46 -16.65 3.69 -3.15
N GLU A 47 -17.80 4.24 -3.51
CA GLU A 47 -18.94 3.52 -4.05
C GLU A 47 -18.62 2.82 -5.38
N ALA A 48 -17.93 3.52 -6.28
CA ALA A 48 -17.49 2.96 -7.55
C ALA A 48 -16.42 1.88 -7.34
N CYS A 49 -15.52 2.05 -6.38
CA CYS A 49 -14.53 1.06 -6.01
C CYS A 49 -15.19 -0.22 -5.46
N PHE A 50 -16.19 -0.07 -4.59
CA PHE A 50 -16.92 -1.22 -4.06
C PHE A 50 -17.64 -1.97 -5.19
N ASN A 51 -18.34 -1.26 -6.06
CA ASN A 51 -19.07 -1.88 -7.18
C ASN A 51 -18.15 -2.63 -8.15
N LYS A 52 -16.94 -2.07 -8.44
CA LYS A 52 -16.00 -2.66 -9.39
C LYS A 52 -15.13 -3.75 -8.78
N TYR A 53 -14.64 -3.54 -7.56
CA TYR A 53 -13.62 -4.39 -6.94
C TYR A 53 -14.07 -5.06 -5.65
N GLY A 54 -15.28 -4.76 -5.14
CA GLY A 54 -15.83 -5.35 -3.93
C GLY A 54 -15.09 -4.96 -2.65
N SER A 55 -14.45 -3.78 -2.64
CA SER A 55 -13.68 -3.26 -1.51
C SER A 55 -13.88 -1.76 -1.34
N ILE A 56 -13.88 -1.28 -0.12
CA ILE A 56 -13.96 0.14 0.21
C ILE A 56 -12.54 0.67 0.39
N PRO A 57 -12.07 1.62 -0.44
CA PRO A 57 -10.78 2.27 -0.27
C PRO A 57 -10.86 3.30 0.85
N ILE A 58 -9.70 3.64 1.43
CA ILE A 58 -9.60 4.74 2.39
C ILE A 58 -8.66 5.82 1.86
N LYS A 59 -8.94 7.08 2.21
CA LYS A 59 -8.02 8.19 1.96
C LYS A 59 -6.87 8.13 2.96
N HIS A 60 -5.72 7.67 2.49
CA HIS A 60 -4.51 7.51 3.29
C HIS A 60 -3.28 7.80 2.44
N LYS A 61 -2.13 8.11 3.07
CA LYS A 61 -0.88 8.33 2.35
C LYS A 61 -0.39 7.07 1.60
N ALA A 62 -0.70 5.90 2.13
CA ALA A 62 -0.43 4.63 1.46
C ALA A 62 -1.52 4.20 0.47
N CYS A 63 -2.35 5.12 -0.05
CA CYS A 63 -3.47 4.78 -0.94
C CYS A 63 -3.04 4.02 -2.20
N HIS A 64 -1.86 4.26 -2.74
CA HIS A 64 -1.33 3.52 -3.89
C HIS A 64 -1.07 2.04 -3.57
N GLU A 65 -0.53 1.73 -2.39
CA GLU A 65 -0.38 0.34 -1.97
C GLU A 65 -1.73 -0.29 -1.61
N ILE A 66 -2.64 0.46 -0.99
CA ILE A 66 -4.01 0.00 -0.75
C ILE A 66 -4.69 -0.34 -2.08
N ALA A 67 -4.49 0.47 -3.12
CA ALA A 67 -5.02 0.21 -4.46
C ALA A 67 -4.53 -1.13 -5.04
N LEU A 68 -3.22 -1.42 -4.95
CA LEU A 68 -2.66 -2.72 -5.35
C LEU A 68 -3.29 -3.89 -4.57
N ARG A 69 -3.47 -3.73 -3.28
CA ARG A 69 -4.04 -4.75 -2.40
C ARG A 69 -5.53 -4.98 -2.63
N ILE A 70 -6.29 -3.95 -2.98
CA ILE A 70 -7.70 -4.06 -3.42
C ILE A 70 -7.76 -4.82 -4.74
N LEU A 71 -6.89 -4.49 -5.69
CA LEU A 71 -6.86 -5.14 -7.00
C LEU A 71 -6.51 -6.63 -6.86
N LEU A 72 -5.47 -6.98 -6.09
CA LEU A 72 -5.11 -8.37 -5.82
C LEU A 72 -6.24 -9.14 -5.15
N ARG A 73 -6.93 -8.54 -4.16
CA ARG A 73 -8.11 -9.16 -3.53
C ARG A 73 -9.21 -9.44 -4.55
N SER A 74 -9.46 -8.50 -5.45
CA SER A 74 -10.49 -8.67 -6.48
C SER A 74 -10.14 -9.82 -7.44
N ILE A 75 -8.88 -9.90 -7.90
CA ILE A 75 -8.40 -10.98 -8.77
C ILE A 75 -8.53 -12.33 -8.07
N ASP A 76 -8.08 -12.42 -6.82
CA ASP A 76 -8.14 -13.66 -6.04
C ASP A 76 -9.58 -14.13 -5.82
N SER A 77 -10.50 -13.19 -5.52
CA SER A 77 -11.92 -13.49 -5.38
C SER A 77 -12.54 -14.09 -6.65
N HIS A 78 -12.15 -13.59 -7.83
CA HIS A 78 -12.61 -14.16 -9.11
C HIS A 78 -11.98 -15.54 -9.36
N ALA A 79 -10.70 -15.73 -9.04
CA ALA A 79 -10.03 -17.02 -9.17
C ALA A 79 -10.64 -18.09 -8.26
N ASN A 80 -10.96 -17.74 -7.02
CA ASN A 80 -11.50 -18.64 -6.01
C ASN A 80 -12.85 -19.27 -6.41
N ARG A 81 -13.68 -18.56 -7.18
CA ARG A 81 -14.96 -19.09 -7.71
C ARG A 81 -14.78 -20.33 -8.57
N TYR A 82 -13.59 -20.50 -9.15
CA TYR A 82 -13.23 -21.60 -10.02
C TYR A 82 -12.26 -22.60 -9.36
N GLY A 83 -12.14 -22.57 -8.01
CA GLY A 83 -11.22 -23.44 -7.28
C GLY A 83 -9.75 -23.14 -7.56
N ARG A 84 -9.44 -21.90 -7.97
CA ARG A 84 -8.11 -21.39 -8.25
C ARG A 84 -7.72 -20.32 -7.23
N TYR A 85 -6.43 -19.98 -7.17
CA TYR A 85 -5.89 -18.95 -6.30
C TYR A 85 -4.78 -18.17 -7.01
N ILE A 86 -4.49 -16.99 -6.52
CA ILE A 86 -3.40 -16.16 -7.07
C ILE A 86 -2.10 -16.37 -6.31
N VAL A 87 -1.00 -16.25 -7.06
CA VAL A 87 0.35 -16.06 -6.54
C VAL A 87 0.86 -14.74 -7.11
N PRO A 88 0.89 -13.66 -6.30
CA PRO A 88 1.43 -12.38 -6.75
C PRO A 88 2.91 -12.51 -7.09
N ILE A 89 3.29 -12.08 -8.29
CA ILE A 89 4.66 -12.11 -8.77
C ILE A 89 5.31 -10.75 -8.60
N LEU A 90 4.60 -9.70 -9.05
CA LEU A 90 5.02 -8.31 -8.97
C LEU A 90 3.80 -7.40 -9.00
N SER A 91 3.68 -6.50 -8.05
CA SER A 91 2.60 -5.52 -7.99
C SER A 91 3.20 -4.13 -7.83
N VAL A 92 3.03 -3.27 -8.81
CA VAL A 92 3.69 -1.96 -8.84
C VAL A 92 2.70 -0.83 -9.04
N SER A 93 2.95 0.27 -8.33
CA SER A 93 2.34 1.56 -8.59
C SER A 93 3.40 2.47 -9.19
N ILE A 94 3.18 2.88 -10.43
CA ILE A 94 4.11 3.72 -11.18
C ILE A 94 3.33 4.88 -11.76
N ASP A 95 3.68 6.10 -11.37
CA ASP A 95 3.02 7.33 -11.79
C ASP A 95 1.51 7.28 -11.48
N PHE A 96 0.68 7.12 -12.51
CA PHE A 96 -0.79 7.10 -12.41
C PHE A 96 -1.39 5.71 -12.57
N TYR A 97 -0.55 4.68 -12.67
CA TYR A 97 -0.97 3.31 -12.95
C TYR A 97 -0.65 2.39 -11.77
N VAL A 98 -1.55 1.46 -11.53
CA VAL A 98 -1.32 0.31 -10.66
C VAL A 98 -1.38 -0.94 -11.52
N ARG A 99 -0.34 -1.77 -11.47
CA ARG A 99 -0.23 -2.99 -12.28
C ARG A 99 0.15 -4.18 -11.42
N CYS A 100 -0.63 -5.26 -11.53
CA CYS A 100 -0.40 -6.51 -10.80
C CYS A 100 -0.12 -7.64 -11.78
N PHE A 101 1.04 -8.26 -11.63
CA PHE A 101 1.41 -9.50 -12.31
C PHE A 101 1.15 -10.65 -11.35
N VAL A 102 0.26 -11.54 -11.72
CA VAL A 102 -0.14 -12.68 -10.89
C VAL A 102 -0.08 -13.98 -11.68
N ARG A 103 0.33 -15.04 -11.02
CA ARG A 103 0.18 -16.41 -11.52
C ARG A 103 -1.09 -16.99 -10.93
N ILE A 104 -1.91 -17.61 -11.75
CA ILE A 104 -3.14 -18.28 -11.35
C ILE A 104 -2.91 -19.78 -11.33
N GLU A 105 -3.08 -20.37 -10.16
CA GLU A 105 -2.88 -21.81 -9.98
C GLU A 105 -4.19 -22.49 -9.61
N SER A 106 -4.30 -23.78 -9.94
CA SER A 106 -5.44 -24.62 -9.60
C SER A 106 -5.20 -25.35 -8.30
N GLY A 107 -6.15 -25.31 -7.36
CA GLY A 107 -6.03 -25.97 -6.09
C GLY A 107 -7.15 -25.57 -5.14
N ALA A 108 -8.27 -26.30 -5.14
CA ALA A 108 -9.45 -25.96 -4.34
C ALA A 108 -9.18 -25.93 -2.84
N SER A 109 -8.24 -26.74 -2.33
CA SER A 109 -7.84 -26.72 -0.92
C SER A 109 -7.06 -25.45 -0.57
N VAL A 110 -6.15 -25.01 -1.45
CA VAL A 110 -5.36 -23.79 -1.25
C VAL A 110 -6.22 -22.54 -1.46
N ALA A 111 -7.18 -22.59 -2.39
CA ALA A 111 -8.13 -21.50 -2.60
C ALA A 111 -8.96 -21.18 -1.33
N LYS A 112 -9.21 -22.17 -0.47
CA LYS A 112 -9.85 -21.94 0.84
C LYS A 112 -9.01 -21.07 1.77
N ASP A 113 -7.69 -21.08 1.63
CA ASP A 113 -6.78 -20.29 2.45
C ASP A 113 -6.73 -18.80 2.03
N SER A 114 -7.28 -18.45 0.86
CA SER A 114 -7.30 -17.08 0.36
C SER A 114 -7.94 -16.10 1.34
N VAL A 115 -9.00 -16.52 2.03
CA VAL A 115 -9.69 -15.65 3.01
C VAL A 115 -8.80 -15.29 4.21
N THR A 116 -7.79 -16.10 4.55
CA THR A 116 -6.83 -15.80 5.62
C THR A 116 -5.83 -14.72 5.26
N LYS A 117 -5.71 -14.41 3.96
CA LYS A 117 -4.86 -13.35 3.42
C LYS A 117 -5.58 -12.01 3.30
N LEU A 118 -6.81 -11.91 3.82
CA LEU A 118 -7.64 -10.73 3.72
C LEU A 118 -7.87 -10.10 5.09
N ALA A 119 -7.89 -8.76 5.11
CA ALA A 119 -8.23 -7.99 6.30
C ALA A 119 -9.02 -6.74 5.94
N ASN A 120 -9.84 -6.28 6.88
CA ASN A 120 -10.32 -4.92 6.89
C ASN A 120 -9.27 -4.00 7.53
N ILE A 121 -9.29 -2.74 7.15
CA ILE A 121 -8.39 -1.72 7.68
C ILE A 121 -9.20 -0.66 8.43
N PHE A 122 -8.74 -0.33 9.63
CA PHE A 122 -9.17 0.83 10.39
C PHE A 122 -8.07 1.87 10.35
N SER A 123 -8.39 3.11 10.06
CA SER A 123 -7.44 4.22 10.03
C SER A 123 -8.01 5.45 10.70
N CYS A 124 -7.25 6.03 11.61
CA CYS A 124 -7.63 7.29 12.25
C CYS A 124 -7.46 8.44 11.26
N SER A 125 -8.51 9.25 11.07
CA SER A 125 -8.48 10.41 10.17
C SER A 125 -7.49 11.49 10.60
N ASN A 126 -7.20 11.58 11.90
CA ASN A 126 -6.34 12.63 12.44
C ASN A 126 -4.87 12.21 12.53
N CYS A 127 -4.56 11.11 13.23
CA CYS A 127 -3.17 10.71 13.45
C CYS A 127 -2.62 9.75 12.38
N GLN A 128 -3.46 9.34 11.43
CA GLN A 128 -3.08 8.44 10.33
C GLN A 128 -2.55 7.06 10.78
N CYS A 129 -2.76 6.69 12.05
CA CYS A 129 -2.47 5.35 12.53
C CYS A 129 -3.50 4.37 11.99
N TRP A 130 -3.07 3.15 11.72
CA TRP A 130 -3.97 2.11 11.23
C TRP A 130 -3.78 0.79 11.95
N SER A 131 -4.79 -0.07 11.85
CA SER A 131 -4.72 -1.48 12.23
C SER A 131 -5.48 -2.35 11.24
N PHE A 132 -5.09 -3.62 11.18
CA PHE A 132 -5.76 -4.61 10.36
C PHE A 132 -6.64 -5.50 11.22
N GLN A 133 -7.84 -5.77 10.72
CA GLN A 133 -8.72 -6.80 11.25
C GLN A 133 -8.81 -7.92 10.22
N PRO A 134 -8.06 -9.02 10.39
CA PRO A 134 -8.19 -10.20 9.54
C PRO A 134 -9.63 -10.71 9.51
N LEU A 135 -10.07 -11.25 8.39
CA LEU A 135 -11.46 -11.73 8.24
C LEU A 135 -11.67 -13.05 8.99
N ILE A 136 -10.67 -13.94 8.95
CA ILE A 136 -10.79 -15.30 9.50
C ILE A 136 -9.43 -15.80 9.97
N LYS A 137 -9.44 -16.74 10.93
CA LYS A 137 -8.26 -17.46 11.40
C LYS A 137 -8.35 -18.92 11.00
N LYS A 138 -7.28 -19.47 10.44
CA LYS A 138 -7.11 -20.91 10.24
C LYS A 138 -6.33 -21.51 11.42
N THR A 139 -6.87 -22.55 12.01
CA THR A 139 -6.19 -23.39 13.02
C THR A 139 -6.04 -24.79 12.46
N THR A 140 -4.86 -25.38 12.59
CA THR A 140 -4.58 -26.74 12.09
C THR A 140 -4.17 -27.60 13.28
N ASN A 141 -4.92 -28.67 13.53
CA ASN A 141 -4.60 -29.69 14.53
C ASN A 141 -4.54 -31.04 13.82
N ASN A 142 -3.39 -31.73 13.90
CA ASN A 142 -3.18 -33.09 13.37
C ASN A 142 -3.79 -33.28 11.96
N SER A 143 -3.36 -32.50 10.98
CA SER A 143 -3.82 -32.53 9.57
C SER A 143 -5.23 -31.96 9.31
N ASN A 144 -6.05 -31.73 10.33
CA ASN A 144 -7.36 -31.14 10.17
C ASN A 144 -7.28 -29.61 10.32
N SER A 145 -7.69 -28.90 9.28
CA SER A 145 -7.75 -27.43 9.29
C SER A 145 -9.18 -26.95 9.52
N ARG A 146 -9.32 -26.02 10.48
CA ARG A 146 -10.60 -25.37 10.77
C ARG A 146 -10.45 -23.85 10.55
N PHE A 147 -11.44 -23.28 9.88
CA PHE A 147 -11.56 -21.83 9.69
C PHE A 147 -12.53 -21.29 10.74
N CYS A 148 -12.09 -20.33 11.53
CA CYS A 148 -12.88 -19.76 12.62
C CYS A 148 -12.97 -18.24 12.44
N PRO A 149 -14.15 -17.62 12.71
CA PRO A 149 -14.26 -16.19 12.84
C PRO A 149 -13.28 -15.65 13.88
N ILE A 150 -12.78 -14.45 13.67
CA ILE A 150 -11.89 -13.78 14.60
C ILE A 150 -12.73 -12.93 15.54
N HIS A 151 -12.53 -13.09 16.84
CA HIS A 151 -13.10 -12.17 17.81
C HIS A 151 -12.42 -10.81 17.68
N LEU A 152 -13.20 -9.75 17.54
CA LEU A 152 -12.71 -8.39 17.50
C LEU A 152 -12.05 -8.08 18.85
N LYS A 153 -10.73 -7.91 18.83
CA LYS A 153 -10.01 -7.29 19.95
C LYS A 153 -10.01 -5.79 19.70
N PHE A 154 -10.94 -5.08 20.29
CA PHE A 154 -11.07 -3.63 20.15
C PHE A 154 -9.89 -2.82 20.71
N ASN A 155 -8.80 -3.48 21.14
CA ASN A 155 -7.74 -2.90 21.95
C ASN A 155 -6.62 -2.21 21.17
N SER A 156 -6.58 -2.29 19.84
CA SER A 156 -5.43 -1.74 19.12
C SER A 156 -5.63 -0.33 18.55
N LEU A 157 -6.83 0.02 18.13
CA LEU A 157 -7.17 1.36 17.64
C LEU A 157 -8.44 1.92 18.26
N ILE A 158 -9.30 1.06 18.84
CA ILE A 158 -10.62 1.43 19.31
C ILE A 158 -10.69 1.13 20.80
N ASN A 159 -10.81 2.17 21.62
CA ASN A 159 -11.02 2.05 23.05
C ASN A 159 -12.50 2.29 23.35
N LEU A 160 -13.21 1.25 23.78
CA LEU A 160 -14.56 1.38 24.34
C LEU A 160 -14.41 1.54 25.85
N LYS A 161 -14.47 2.75 26.38
CA LYS A 161 -14.53 2.99 27.82
C LYS A 161 -15.89 2.60 28.37
N GLU A 162 -15.88 1.91 29.50
CA GLU A 162 -17.05 1.41 30.19
C GLU A 162 -17.96 2.54 30.69
N GLU A 163 -19.21 2.31 30.58
CA GLU A 163 -20.41 2.61 31.37
C GLU A 163 -21.63 2.75 30.48
N ASN A 164 -22.41 1.65 30.38
CA ASN A 164 -23.83 1.54 29.94
C ASN A 164 -24.36 2.38 28.77
N LYS A 165 -23.52 2.92 27.90
CA LYS A 165 -23.91 3.54 26.63
C LYS A 165 -23.02 3.00 25.51
N ILE A 166 -23.60 2.70 24.36
CA ILE A 166 -22.85 2.41 23.13
C ILE A 166 -21.94 3.61 22.88
N LYS A 167 -20.65 3.45 23.20
CA LYS A 167 -19.66 4.52 23.01
C LYS A 167 -19.09 4.45 21.60
N GLU A 168 -18.97 5.61 20.98
CA GLU A 168 -18.31 5.74 19.70
C GLU A 168 -16.85 5.25 19.81
N PRO A 169 -16.33 4.54 18.78
CA PRO A 169 -14.95 4.11 18.78
C PRO A 169 -14.00 5.32 18.83
N ILE A 170 -12.97 5.24 19.67
CA ILE A 170 -11.99 6.30 19.88
C ILE A 170 -10.61 5.77 19.55
N CYS A 171 -9.82 6.53 18.79
CA CYS A 171 -8.43 6.21 18.52
C CYS A 171 -7.62 6.17 19.80
N SER A 172 -6.94 5.05 20.08
CA SER A 172 -6.12 4.86 21.28
C SER A 172 -4.92 5.80 21.36
N PHE A 173 -4.44 6.31 20.21
CA PHE A 173 -3.27 7.18 20.14
C PHE A 173 -3.60 8.65 20.35
N CYS A 174 -4.66 9.14 19.76
CA CYS A 174 -4.95 10.59 19.73
C CYS A 174 -6.35 10.97 20.21
N GLY A 175 -7.14 10.01 20.70
CA GLY A 175 -8.49 10.27 21.22
C GLY A 175 -9.53 10.68 20.17
N CYS A 176 -9.17 10.68 18.86
CA CYS A 176 -10.10 11.05 17.80
C CYS A 176 -11.21 10.02 17.66
N LYS A 177 -12.44 10.48 17.46
CA LYS A 177 -13.61 9.63 17.23
C LYS A 177 -13.81 9.24 15.76
N ALA A 178 -13.17 9.96 14.82
CA ALA A 178 -13.30 9.73 13.40
C ALA A 178 -12.30 8.65 12.93
N ILE A 179 -12.76 7.41 12.88
CA ILE A 179 -12.02 6.27 12.39
C ILE A 179 -12.62 5.83 11.07
N HIS A 180 -11.82 5.81 10.01
CA HIS A 180 -12.22 5.27 8.71
C HIS A 180 -12.13 3.75 8.74
N PHE A 181 -13.11 3.12 8.15
CA PHE A 181 -13.19 1.68 7.92
C PHE A 181 -13.14 1.41 6.42
N GLY A 182 -12.27 0.50 5.99
CA GLY A 182 -12.13 0.11 4.59
C GLY A 182 -11.82 -1.37 4.41
N GLY A 183 -11.72 -1.78 3.17
CA GLY A 183 -11.42 -3.16 2.80
C GLY A 183 -12.64 -3.95 2.34
N PRO A 184 -12.54 -5.30 2.29
CA PRO A 184 -11.34 -6.08 2.62
C PRO A 184 -10.22 -5.89 1.60
N ILE A 185 -8.95 -5.91 2.07
CA ILE A 185 -7.76 -5.82 1.24
C ILE A 185 -6.87 -7.06 1.40
N TYR A 186 -6.02 -7.31 0.42
CA TYR A 186 -5.03 -8.39 0.46
C TYR A 186 -3.84 -8.00 1.34
N ILE A 187 -3.55 -8.72 2.43
CA ILE A 187 -2.50 -8.38 3.40
C ILE A 187 -1.24 -9.25 3.31
N ALA A 188 -1.27 -10.32 2.53
CA ALA A 188 -0.09 -11.15 2.30
C ALA A 188 0.93 -10.45 1.37
N PRO A 189 2.14 -11.03 1.17
CA PRO A 189 3.15 -10.52 0.26
C PRO A 189 2.61 -10.26 -1.15
N ILE A 190 3.01 -9.13 -1.73
CA ILE A 190 2.56 -8.68 -3.05
C ILE A 190 3.64 -8.82 -4.15
N HIS A 191 4.83 -9.30 -3.77
CA HIS A 191 5.95 -9.53 -4.66
C HIS A 191 6.60 -10.90 -4.40
N ASP A 192 7.02 -11.58 -5.47
CA ASP A 192 7.97 -12.68 -5.42
C ASP A 192 9.39 -12.15 -5.62
N LYS A 193 10.13 -12.00 -4.52
CA LYS A 193 11.50 -11.45 -4.57
C LYS A 193 12.47 -12.30 -5.40
N ILE A 194 12.24 -13.61 -5.51
CA ILE A 194 13.08 -14.50 -6.33
C ILE A 194 12.85 -14.18 -7.81
N PHE A 195 11.60 -14.04 -8.21
CA PHE A 195 11.25 -13.67 -9.58
C PHE A 195 11.78 -12.27 -9.94
N VAL A 196 11.56 -11.27 -9.07
CA VAL A 196 12.01 -9.89 -9.28
C VAL A 196 13.53 -9.82 -9.41
N ARG A 197 14.28 -10.60 -8.61
CA ARG A 197 15.74 -10.69 -8.70
C ARG A 197 16.17 -11.24 -10.06
N LYS A 198 15.56 -12.32 -10.53
CA LYS A 198 15.83 -12.88 -11.86
C LYS A 198 15.56 -11.89 -12.98
N MET A 199 14.46 -11.14 -12.89
CA MET A 199 14.16 -10.05 -13.85
C MET A 199 15.28 -9.01 -13.87
N LEU A 200 15.71 -8.55 -12.69
CA LEU A 200 16.76 -7.54 -12.57
C LEU A 200 18.10 -8.05 -13.12
N GLU A 201 18.45 -9.31 -12.87
CA GLU A 201 19.64 -9.95 -13.42
C GLU A 201 19.59 -10.06 -14.95
N SER A 202 18.45 -10.43 -15.52
CA SER A 202 18.26 -10.48 -16.98
C SER A 202 18.43 -9.09 -17.62
N LEU A 203 17.86 -8.04 -17.01
CA LEU A 203 18.01 -6.68 -17.49
C LEU A 203 19.45 -6.17 -17.44
N LYS A 204 20.26 -6.66 -16.49
CA LYS A 204 21.67 -6.30 -16.39
C LYS A 204 22.58 -7.08 -17.36
N LYS A 205 22.20 -8.31 -17.72
CA LYS A 205 22.98 -9.19 -18.62
C LYS A 205 22.78 -8.85 -20.09
N GLU A 206 21.56 -8.51 -20.47
CA GLU A 206 21.22 -8.26 -21.87
C GLU A 206 21.40 -6.78 -22.21
N ASN A 207 22.64 -6.39 -22.61
CA ASN A 207 22.96 -5.06 -23.13
C ASN A 207 22.16 -4.66 -24.39
N ASN A 208 21.33 -5.55 -24.93
CA ASN A 208 20.59 -5.39 -26.17
C ASN A 208 19.11 -4.99 -26.01
N PHE A 209 18.61 -4.82 -24.78
CA PHE A 209 17.25 -4.29 -24.62
C PHE A 209 17.25 -2.78 -24.95
N SER A 210 16.69 -2.47 -26.11
CA SER A 210 16.44 -1.09 -26.57
C SER A 210 15.27 -0.41 -25.82
N PHE A 211 15.11 -0.67 -24.50
CA PHE A 211 14.08 0.02 -23.73
C PHE A 211 14.57 1.41 -23.34
N GLY A 212 13.93 2.45 -23.83
CA GLY A 212 14.26 3.84 -23.51
C GLY A 212 14.20 4.17 -22.00
N THR A 213 13.50 3.35 -21.21
CA THR A 213 13.28 3.54 -19.75
C THR A 213 13.98 2.52 -18.87
N ILE A 214 15.01 1.84 -19.36
CA ILE A 214 15.69 0.75 -18.63
C ILE A 214 16.20 1.19 -17.26
N LYS A 215 16.77 2.40 -17.13
CA LYS A 215 17.25 2.93 -15.84
C LYS A 215 16.12 3.05 -14.81
N ARG A 216 14.93 3.45 -15.25
CA ARG A 216 13.74 3.55 -14.42
C ARG A 216 13.25 2.17 -14.00
N LEU A 217 13.22 1.23 -14.94
CA LEU A 217 12.80 -0.16 -14.67
C LEU A 217 13.71 -0.81 -13.63
N VAL A 218 15.03 -0.70 -13.80
CA VAL A 218 16.03 -1.16 -12.84
C VAL A 218 15.81 -0.51 -11.46
N GLY A 219 15.54 0.80 -11.42
CA GLY A 219 15.28 1.53 -10.19
C GLY A 219 14.05 1.01 -9.43
N VAL A 220 12.93 0.83 -10.13
CA VAL A 220 11.69 0.30 -9.52
C VAL A 220 11.88 -1.12 -9.00
N LEU A 221 12.48 -2.02 -9.80
CA LEU A 221 12.72 -3.41 -9.39
C LEU A 221 13.68 -3.49 -8.20
N THR A 222 14.68 -2.62 -8.14
CA THR A 222 15.60 -2.54 -6.99
C THR A 222 14.85 -2.10 -5.73
N LEU A 223 13.97 -1.08 -5.82
CA LEU A 223 13.13 -0.67 -4.69
C LEU A 223 12.24 -1.80 -4.20
N VAL A 224 11.61 -2.54 -5.10
CA VAL A 224 10.77 -3.71 -4.76
C VAL A 224 11.58 -4.78 -4.04
N LEU A 225 12.84 -5.02 -4.43
CA LEU A 225 13.72 -5.98 -3.75
C LEU A 225 14.11 -5.53 -2.34
N GLU A 226 14.35 -4.23 -2.16
CA GLU A 226 14.68 -3.63 -0.85
C GLU A 226 13.47 -3.55 0.09
N GLU A 227 12.24 -3.55 -0.45
CA GLU A 227 11.01 -3.37 0.31
C GLU A 227 10.73 -4.52 1.27
N LEU A 228 10.24 -4.23 2.48
CA LEU A 228 9.73 -5.25 3.41
C LEU A 228 8.45 -5.86 2.83
N ASN A 229 8.52 -7.14 2.51
CA ASN A 229 7.45 -7.84 1.79
C ASN A 229 6.29 -8.26 2.72
N ASP A 230 6.61 -8.52 3.99
CA ASP A 230 5.66 -9.02 4.98
C ASP A 230 4.93 -7.90 5.74
N GLU A 231 5.39 -6.64 5.57
CA GLU A 231 4.78 -5.48 6.22
C GLU A 231 3.89 -4.72 5.24
N PRO A 232 2.55 -4.82 5.39
CA PRO A 232 1.63 -4.05 4.56
C PRO A 232 1.65 -2.58 4.92
N LEU A 233 1.53 -1.73 3.89
CA LEU A 233 1.47 -0.28 3.96
C LEU A 233 2.76 0.39 4.45
N PHE A 234 2.74 1.71 4.52
CA PHE A 234 3.90 2.52 4.89
C PHE A 234 3.47 3.83 5.56
N TYR A 235 4.40 4.45 6.26
CA TYR A 235 4.27 5.79 6.85
C TYR A 235 5.03 6.82 6.04
N GLU A 236 4.56 8.07 6.09
CA GLU A 236 5.32 9.25 5.67
C GLU A 236 5.60 10.09 6.92
N PHE A 237 6.85 10.17 7.35
CA PHE A 237 7.21 10.91 8.57
C PHE A 237 6.89 12.41 8.49
N GLU A 238 6.96 12.99 7.32
CA GLU A 238 6.53 14.37 7.12
C GLU A 238 5.07 14.58 7.55
N GLN A 239 4.20 13.62 7.24
CA GLN A 239 2.79 13.69 7.65
C GLN A 239 2.64 13.57 9.17
N LEU A 240 3.38 12.67 9.83
CA LEU A 240 3.35 12.53 11.29
C LEU A 240 3.85 13.81 11.97
N MET A 241 4.94 14.41 11.48
CA MET A 241 5.48 15.66 12.00
C MET A 241 4.53 16.86 11.81
N ARG A 242 3.76 16.89 10.71
CA ARG A 242 2.71 17.90 10.50
C ARG A 242 1.60 17.83 11.55
N ILE A 243 1.22 16.63 11.98
CA ILE A 243 0.16 16.43 13.00
C ILE A 243 0.55 17.07 14.33
N ILE A 244 1.81 16.93 14.72
CA ILE A 244 2.38 17.57 15.91
C ILE A 244 2.94 18.96 15.65
N LYS A 245 2.65 19.55 14.47
CA LYS A 245 3.10 20.89 14.03
C LYS A 245 4.59 21.16 14.25
N CYS A 246 5.42 20.14 14.09
CA CYS A 246 6.86 20.29 14.14
C CYS A 246 7.37 20.87 12.81
N SER A 247 8.12 21.98 12.89
CA SER A 247 8.66 22.67 11.72
C SER A 247 9.81 21.91 11.02
N SER A 248 10.42 20.97 11.71
CA SER A 248 11.56 20.20 11.24
C SER A 248 11.21 18.72 11.14
N THR A 249 11.30 18.15 9.93
CA THR A 249 11.15 16.71 9.71
C THR A 249 12.52 16.04 9.75
N PRO A 250 12.71 14.91 10.47
CA PRO A 250 13.96 14.18 10.47
C PRO A 250 14.23 13.64 9.06
N LYS A 251 15.52 13.66 8.64
CA LYS A 251 15.92 12.95 7.42
C LYS A 251 15.61 11.47 7.58
N ASN A 252 15.19 10.81 6.51
CA ASN A 252 14.88 9.37 6.53
C ASN A 252 16.00 8.51 7.11
N THR A 253 17.26 8.93 6.97
CA THR A 253 18.42 8.23 7.56
C THR A 253 18.39 8.21 9.09
N PHE A 254 18.00 9.30 9.74
CA PHE A 254 17.87 9.33 11.20
C PHE A 254 16.69 8.49 11.70
N VAL A 255 15.55 8.54 10.99
CA VAL A 255 14.40 7.71 11.34
C VAL A 255 14.73 6.24 11.19
N ARG A 256 15.39 5.85 10.08
CA ARG A 256 15.84 4.48 9.85
C ARG A 256 16.87 4.03 10.90
N SER A 257 17.79 4.92 11.27
CA SER A 257 18.76 4.62 12.34
C SER A 257 18.04 4.36 13.67
N ALA A 258 17.09 5.20 14.06
CA ALA A 258 16.34 5.02 15.29
C ALA A 258 15.58 3.68 15.32
N LEU A 259 14.96 3.28 14.20
CA LEU A 259 14.28 2.01 14.07
C LEU A 259 15.26 0.82 14.19
N LEU A 260 16.36 0.86 13.45
CA LEU A 260 17.37 -0.19 13.42
C LEU A 260 18.10 -0.34 14.77
N ASN A 261 18.44 0.79 15.43
CA ASN A 261 19.04 0.79 16.76
C ASN A 261 18.10 0.21 17.83
N ALA A 262 16.78 0.34 17.64
CA ALA A 262 15.79 -0.28 18.50
C ALA A 262 15.48 -1.75 18.12
N GLY A 263 16.17 -2.32 17.12
CA GLY A 263 16.03 -3.71 16.68
C GLY A 263 14.88 -3.96 15.69
N PHE A 264 14.25 -2.91 15.18
CA PHE A 264 13.19 -3.04 14.19
C PHE A 264 13.74 -3.04 12.76
N LYS A 265 12.99 -3.69 11.86
CA LYS A 265 13.28 -3.65 10.42
C LYS A 265 12.66 -2.40 9.79
N CYS A 266 13.31 -1.88 8.76
CA CYS A 266 12.74 -0.79 7.98
C CYS A 266 13.21 -0.80 6.53
N SER A 267 12.33 -0.35 5.62
CA SER A 267 12.64 -0.16 4.20
C SER A 267 11.93 1.06 3.64
N GLY A 268 12.27 1.44 2.41
CA GLY A 268 11.41 2.29 1.60
C GLY A 268 10.25 1.50 1.00
N SER A 269 9.44 2.16 0.18
CA SER A 269 8.47 1.52 -0.70
C SER A 269 8.59 2.11 -2.11
N HIS A 270 8.30 1.30 -3.12
CA HIS A 270 8.25 1.76 -4.51
C HIS A 270 7.06 2.71 -4.77
N CYS A 271 6.06 2.69 -3.89
CA CYS A 271 4.87 3.53 -4.00
C CYS A 271 5.10 5.02 -3.69
N GLY A 272 6.23 5.38 -3.07
CA GLY A 272 6.51 6.78 -2.76
C GLY A 272 7.94 7.04 -2.27
N PRO A 273 8.52 8.20 -2.61
CA PRO A 273 9.90 8.53 -2.26
C PRO A 273 10.12 8.74 -0.75
N GLN A 274 9.09 9.15 -0.03
CA GLN A 274 9.10 9.36 1.42
C GLN A 274 8.50 8.22 2.22
N ALA A 275 8.09 7.15 1.53
CA ALA A 275 7.49 5.97 2.15
C ALA A 275 8.50 5.24 3.04
N LEU A 276 8.07 4.87 4.23
CA LEU A 276 8.82 4.09 5.20
C LEU A 276 7.96 2.93 5.70
N LYS A 277 8.37 1.71 5.39
CA LYS A 277 7.82 0.47 5.95
C LYS A 277 8.63 0.02 7.15
N THR A 278 7.98 -0.53 8.16
CA THR A 278 8.62 -1.06 9.36
C THR A 278 7.69 -2.01 10.09
N ASP A 279 8.26 -2.97 10.79
CA ASP A 279 7.60 -3.84 11.76
C ASP A 279 7.49 -3.21 13.18
N ALA A 280 7.97 -1.98 13.33
CA ALA A 280 7.87 -1.25 14.58
C ALA A 280 6.41 -0.92 14.91
N PRO A 281 5.99 -1.04 16.19
CA PRO A 281 4.68 -0.63 16.62
C PRO A 281 4.50 0.90 16.47
N THR A 282 3.27 1.32 16.23
CA THR A 282 2.93 2.73 16.01
C THR A 282 3.33 3.63 17.18
N GLU A 283 3.29 3.11 18.40
CA GLU A 283 3.72 3.79 19.62
C GLU A 283 5.17 4.26 19.51
N PHE A 284 6.06 3.40 19.00
CA PHE A 284 7.47 3.72 18.83
C PHE A 284 7.69 4.75 17.72
N LEU A 285 6.88 4.75 16.69
CA LEU A 285 6.94 5.81 15.67
C LEU A 285 6.60 7.19 16.27
N TRP A 286 5.63 7.23 17.20
CA TRP A 286 5.34 8.45 17.95
C TRP A 286 6.45 8.81 18.94
N ASP A 287 7.15 7.83 19.53
CA ASP A 287 8.35 8.09 20.35
C ASP A 287 9.42 8.81 19.53
N ILE A 288 9.70 8.33 18.31
CA ILE A 288 10.63 8.99 17.38
C ILE A 288 10.18 10.43 17.07
N CYS A 289 8.90 10.64 16.79
CA CYS A 289 8.36 11.97 16.53
C CYS A 289 8.51 12.92 17.73
N ARG A 290 8.19 12.44 18.94
CA ARG A 290 8.31 13.21 20.19
C ARG A 290 9.76 13.62 20.49
N GLU A 291 10.67 12.65 20.44
CA GLU A 291 12.08 12.91 20.71
C GLU A 291 12.72 13.83 19.66
N TRP A 292 12.34 13.69 18.39
CA TRP A 292 12.80 14.62 17.36
C TRP A 292 12.25 16.03 17.58
N ALA A 293 10.98 16.15 17.91
CA ALA A 293 10.36 17.44 18.21
C ALA A 293 11.04 18.14 19.40
N LYS A 294 11.38 17.41 20.48
CA LYS A 294 12.15 17.95 21.61
C LYS A 294 13.54 18.45 21.20
N LYS A 295 14.24 17.69 20.36
CA LYS A 295 15.58 18.08 19.86
C LYS A 295 15.56 19.26 18.91
N SER A 296 14.53 19.35 18.07
CA SER A 296 14.45 20.36 16.99
C SER A 296 13.75 21.66 17.39
N ASN A 297 12.89 21.63 18.40
CA ASN A 297 12.16 22.82 18.86
C ASN A 297 13.06 23.72 19.72
N LYS A 298 13.72 24.67 19.06
CA LYS A 298 14.35 25.82 19.73
C LYS A 298 13.33 26.82 20.29
N ASN A 299 12.03 26.59 20.10
CA ASN A 299 10.99 27.55 20.45
C ASN A 299 9.86 26.86 21.23
N PRO A 300 9.80 27.01 22.57
CA PRO A 300 8.78 26.37 23.42
C PRO A 300 7.35 26.86 23.10
N ASN A 301 7.19 27.99 22.42
CA ASN A 301 5.90 28.53 22.01
C ASN A 301 5.20 27.78 20.88
N GLY A 302 5.88 26.85 20.22
CA GLY A 302 5.29 25.98 19.19
C GLY A 302 4.26 24.99 19.76
N ILE A 303 4.47 24.54 20.99
CA ILE A 303 3.59 23.58 21.69
C ILE A 303 2.23 24.23 22.02
N GLN A 304 2.20 25.52 22.31
CA GLN A 304 0.95 26.26 22.64
C GLN A 304 -0.02 26.40 21.46
N LYS A 305 0.43 26.15 20.23
CA LYS A 305 -0.39 26.17 19.00
C LYS A 305 -0.89 24.81 18.54
N LEU A 306 -0.63 23.75 19.31
CA LEU A 306 -1.11 22.42 19.00
C LEU A 306 -2.64 22.33 19.19
N ASN A 307 -3.30 21.59 18.30
CA ASN A 307 -4.67 21.18 18.54
C ASN A 307 -4.71 20.07 19.61
N SER A 308 -5.90 19.70 20.08
CA SER A 308 -6.10 18.68 21.11
C SER A 308 -5.41 17.34 20.77
N VAL A 309 -5.39 16.96 19.49
CA VAL A 309 -4.73 15.76 18.97
C VAL A 309 -3.22 15.84 19.12
N GLY A 310 -2.61 16.92 18.66
CA GLY A 310 -1.17 17.12 18.79
C GLY A 310 -0.70 17.19 20.25
N LEU A 311 -1.48 17.83 21.13
CA LEU A 311 -1.20 17.86 22.56
C LEU A 311 -1.26 16.45 23.17
N MET A 312 -2.28 15.67 22.87
CA MET A 312 -2.40 14.28 23.38
C MET A 312 -1.19 13.45 22.94
N LEU A 313 -0.81 13.50 21.66
CA LEU A 313 0.32 12.76 21.13
C LEU A 313 1.66 13.17 21.75
N MET A 314 1.85 14.48 22.02
CA MET A 314 3.08 14.99 22.63
C MET A 314 3.18 14.72 24.13
N ASN A 315 2.05 14.69 24.85
CA ASN A 315 1.99 14.44 26.30
C ASN A 315 1.98 12.95 26.66
N THR A 316 1.85 12.04 25.70
CA THR A 316 1.95 10.61 25.94
C THR A 316 3.39 10.25 26.32
N GLU A 317 3.57 9.47 27.38
CA GLU A 317 4.87 8.98 27.79
C GLU A 317 5.51 8.10 26.72
N SER A 318 6.83 8.22 26.56
CA SER A 318 7.58 7.41 25.60
C SER A 318 7.69 5.97 26.11
N THR A 319 7.43 5.02 25.24
CA THR A 319 7.49 3.59 25.57
C THR A 319 8.92 3.06 25.61
N ARG A 320 9.81 3.66 24.82
CA ARG A 320 11.21 3.26 24.68
C ARG A 320 12.11 4.48 24.41
N PRO A 321 13.40 4.40 24.82
CA PRO A 321 14.39 5.40 24.42
C PRO A 321 14.62 5.37 22.90
N VAL A 322 14.85 6.53 22.32
CA VAL A 322 15.11 6.70 20.89
C VAL A 322 16.55 7.12 20.65
N ASP A 323 17.31 6.28 19.95
CA ASP A 323 18.68 6.54 19.57
C ASP A 323 18.79 6.91 18.09
N PHE A 324 19.17 8.16 17.80
CA PHE A 324 19.36 8.69 16.44
C PHE A 324 20.80 8.54 15.94
N THR A 325 21.68 7.84 16.65
CA THR A 325 23.04 7.54 16.19
C THR A 325 22.97 6.83 14.84
N LEU A 326 23.80 7.27 13.90
CA LEU A 326 23.73 6.77 12.52
C LEU A 326 24.04 5.26 12.46
N HIS A 327 23.06 4.48 12.07
CA HIS A 327 23.21 3.05 11.87
C HIS A 327 23.79 2.76 10.47
N LYS A 328 24.71 1.78 10.37
CA LYS A 328 25.39 1.41 9.11
C LYS A 328 24.44 1.05 7.96
N GLU A 329 23.28 0.45 8.27
CA GLU A 329 22.27 0.01 7.29
C GLU A 329 21.14 1.05 7.08
N ALA A 330 21.26 2.24 7.68
CA ALA A 330 20.23 3.28 7.52
C ALA A 330 20.13 3.82 6.09
N VAL A 331 21.24 3.76 5.33
CA VAL A 331 21.27 4.14 3.91
C VAL A 331 21.07 2.88 3.07
N PRO A 332 20.01 2.80 2.24
CA PRO A 332 19.77 1.63 1.40
C PRO A 332 20.84 1.49 0.32
N ALA A 333 21.14 0.25 -0.10
CA ALA A 333 22.17 -0.06 -1.10
C ALA A 333 21.95 0.68 -2.41
N SER A 334 20.69 0.75 -2.88
CA SER A 334 20.31 1.49 -4.08
C SER A 334 20.70 2.97 -4.04
N LYS A 335 20.73 3.59 -2.85
CA LYS A 335 21.16 4.97 -2.69
C LYS A 335 22.68 5.09 -2.69
N ILE A 336 23.39 4.13 -2.13
CA ILE A 336 24.84 4.06 -2.15
C ILE A 336 25.36 3.86 -3.59
N GLU A 337 24.68 2.99 -4.35
CA GLU A 337 24.99 2.69 -5.75
C GLU A 337 24.49 3.75 -6.73
N ASN A 338 23.89 4.85 -6.26
CA ASN A 338 23.31 5.92 -7.08
C ASN A 338 22.30 5.43 -8.14
N ILE A 339 21.52 4.38 -7.82
CA ILE A 339 20.47 3.89 -8.70
C ILE A 339 19.34 4.92 -8.75
N LEU A 340 18.82 5.18 -9.95
CA LEU A 340 17.68 6.07 -10.15
C LEU A 340 16.40 5.46 -9.54
N ARG A 341 16.13 5.74 -8.26
CA ARG A 341 15.03 5.16 -7.49
C ARG A 341 13.66 5.71 -7.88
N PHE A 342 13.59 7.02 -8.09
CA PHE A 342 12.39 7.73 -8.51
C PHE A 342 12.77 8.71 -9.60
N GLN A 343 11.99 8.72 -10.67
CA GLN A 343 12.23 9.63 -11.78
C GLN A 343 11.48 10.94 -11.54
N ASP A 344 12.17 12.06 -11.69
CA ASP A 344 11.53 13.37 -11.74
C ASP A 344 10.85 13.56 -13.09
N ASN A 345 9.53 13.64 -13.08
CA ASN A 345 8.76 13.91 -14.29
C ASN A 345 8.57 15.43 -14.43
N LYS A 346 9.46 16.06 -15.18
CA LYS A 346 9.53 17.53 -15.32
C LYS A 346 8.83 18.08 -16.60
N GLY A 347 8.10 17.24 -17.33
CA GLY A 347 7.43 17.66 -18.56
C GLY A 347 6.26 18.60 -18.30
N LYS A 348 6.20 19.72 -19.06
CA LYS A 348 4.99 20.55 -19.14
C LYS A 348 3.83 19.67 -19.64
N ASN A 349 2.70 19.65 -18.94
CA ASN A 349 1.55 18.78 -19.22
C ASN A 349 1.80 17.26 -18.97
N TRP A 350 2.79 16.91 -18.15
CA TRP A 350 2.95 15.55 -17.69
C TRP A 350 1.85 15.20 -16.68
N GLY A 351 1.25 14.05 -16.82
CA GLY A 351 0.18 13.57 -15.97
C GLY A 351 -1.13 13.29 -16.70
N PRO A 352 -2.07 12.59 -16.07
CA PRO A 352 -3.39 12.41 -16.64
C PRO A 352 -4.02 13.78 -16.78
N LYS A 353 -4.33 14.15 -18.02
CA LYS A 353 -5.10 15.37 -18.27
C LYS A 353 -6.41 15.26 -17.48
N SER A 354 -6.82 16.33 -16.81
CA SER A 354 -8.18 16.46 -16.31
C SER A 354 -9.13 16.02 -17.42
N LYS A 355 -10.25 15.34 -17.05
CA LYS A 355 -11.30 14.85 -17.98
C LYS A 355 -11.30 15.66 -19.25
N ALA A 356 -11.18 14.99 -20.38
CA ALA A 356 -11.33 15.67 -21.65
C ALA A 356 -12.51 16.64 -21.53
N LYS A 357 -12.27 17.92 -21.58
CA LYS A 357 -13.33 18.91 -21.72
C LYS A 357 -13.94 18.65 -23.08
N GLY A 358 -14.87 17.74 -23.10
CA GLY A 358 -15.54 17.41 -24.30
C GLY A 358 -16.84 16.74 -23.93
N SER A 359 -17.91 17.53 -23.96
CA SER A 359 -19.14 17.00 -24.50
C SER A 359 -18.82 16.40 -25.89
N ILE A 360 -19.57 15.40 -26.28
CA ILE A 360 -19.53 14.80 -27.64
C ILE A 360 -19.47 15.87 -28.76
N SER A 361 -19.96 17.10 -28.50
CA SER A 361 -19.90 18.26 -29.39
C SER A 361 -18.49 18.83 -29.62
N SER A 362 -17.59 18.81 -28.63
CA SER A 362 -16.23 19.33 -28.85
C SER A 362 -15.29 18.30 -29.49
N ALA A 363 -15.61 17.01 -29.39
CA ALA A 363 -14.91 15.97 -30.14
C ALA A 363 -15.29 16.00 -31.63
N LYS A 364 -16.54 16.39 -31.96
CA LYS A 364 -16.99 16.56 -33.36
C LYS A 364 -16.39 17.79 -34.04
N ALA A 365 -16.06 18.85 -33.29
CA ALA A 365 -15.45 20.05 -33.84
C ALA A 365 -14.00 19.84 -34.30
N GLY A 366 -13.30 18.83 -33.76
CA GLY A 366 -11.93 18.49 -34.17
C GLY A 366 -11.84 17.54 -35.39
N PHE A 367 -12.96 16.95 -35.81
CA PHE A 367 -13.01 16.04 -36.97
C PHE A 367 -13.74 16.62 -38.17
N GLY A 368 -14.14 17.89 -38.11
CA GLY A 368 -14.96 18.55 -39.13
C GLY A 368 -14.21 19.38 -40.18
N GLU A 369 -12.90 19.48 -40.12
CA GLU A 369 -12.13 20.34 -41.02
C GLU A 369 -11.16 19.61 -41.96
N GLU A 370 -11.24 18.29 -42.09
CA GLU A 370 -10.44 17.53 -43.06
C GLU A 370 -11.32 16.54 -43.88
N PHE A 371 -12.33 17.08 -44.59
CA PHE A 371 -12.88 16.42 -45.78
C PHE A 371 -13.50 17.47 -46.70
#